data_9fad3d2fea07843c9a6bc6be28043d84
#
_entry.id   9fad3d2fea07843c9a6bc6be28043d84
#
_cell.length_a   1.000
_cell.length_b   1.000
_cell.length_c   1.000
_cell.angle_alpha   90.00
_cell.angle_beta   90.00
_cell.angle_gamma   90.00
#
_symmetry.space_group_name_H-M   'P 1'
#
loop_
_entity.id
_entity.type
_entity.pdbx_description
1 polymer ?
#
loop_
_entity_poly.entity_id
_entity_poly.type
_entity_poly.pdbx_seq_one_letter_code
_entity_poly.pdbx_strand_id
1 'polypeptide(L)'
;MLKVGLTGGIAAGKSVVGEMFARLGAHLVQADAIAHQLMQPGEAVYAEVVRHFGGGILNPDSTVNRARLAEAAFGSSGADRASRVAELNHIVHPAVIRSQEEWMEDVGRRDRSAVAIVEAALILEAGARKRFDRLVVVTCRPEQRIQRWARRLKVDEETARSEVTRRMAAQLPDEEKTKAADYVIDNSGSLDETEAQVKQIYGLLKKEAGAIPTDR
;
A
#
# COMPACT_ATOMS: atom_id res chain seq x y z
N MET A 1 -2.20 -20.47 6.91
CA MET A 1 -2.37 -19.00 6.80
C MET A 1 -2.51 -18.63 5.33
N LEU A 2 -3.42 -17.74 5.00
CA LEU A 2 -3.63 -17.21 3.65
C LEU A 2 -2.99 -15.81 3.52
N LYS A 3 -2.10 -15.64 2.55
CA LYS A 3 -1.43 -14.36 2.24
C LYS A 3 -2.28 -13.57 1.25
N VAL A 4 -2.74 -12.39 1.63
CA VAL A 4 -3.62 -11.55 0.80
C VAL A 4 -2.98 -10.21 0.53
N GLY A 5 -2.89 -9.82 -0.75
CA GLY A 5 -2.56 -8.47 -1.16
C GLY A 5 -3.81 -7.60 -1.25
N LEU A 6 -3.80 -6.42 -0.64
CA LEU A 6 -4.85 -5.40 -0.77
C LEU A 6 -4.29 -4.21 -1.52
N THR A 7 -4.78 -3.97 -2.73
CA THR A 7 -4.30 -2.88 -3.59
C THR A 7 -5.46 -2.10 -4.22
N GLY A 8 -5.15 -1.11 -5.02
CA GLY A 8 -6.13 -0.26 -5.71
C GLY A 8 -5.54 1.12 -6.00
N GLY A 9 -6.19 1.88 -6.84
CA GLY A 9 -5.73 3.20 -7.28
C GLY A 9 -5.60 4.23 -6.15
N ILE A 10 -5.03 5.38 -6.49
CA ILE A 10 -4.95 6.52 -5.59
C ILE A 10 -6.35 6.89 -5.05
N ALA A 11 -6.45 7.15 -3.76
CA ALA A 11 -7.68 7.55 -3.06
C ALA A 11 -8.90 6.61 -3.26
N ALA A 12 -8.68 5.36 -3.70
CA ALA A 12 -9.75 4.37 -3.84
C ALA A 12 -10.37 3.94 -2.49
N GLY A 13 -9.68 4.16 -1.38
CA GLY A 13 -10.17 3.83 -0.03
C GLY A 13 -9.63 2.53 0.53
N LYS A 14 -8.45 2.08 0.06
CA LYS A 14 -7.78 0.86 0.54
C LYS A 14 -7.71 0.77 2.06
N SER A 15 -7.27 1.83 2.73
CA SER A 15 -7.07 1.79 4.18
C SER A 15 -8.40 1.63 4.94
N VAL A 16 -9.49 2.23 4.46
CA VAL A 16 -10.83 2.01 5.03
C VAL A 16 -11.25 0.55 4.87
N VAL A 17 -11.05 -0.02 3.69
CA VAL A 17 -11.33 -1.44 3.42
C VAL A 17 -10.41 -2.35 4.25
N GLY A 18 -9.12 -2.03 4.36
CA GLY A 18 -8.18 -2.75 5.22
C GLY A 18 -8.62 -2.79 6.67
N GLU A 19 -9.06 -1.65 7.22
CA GLU A 19 -9.59 -1.56 8.58
C GLU A 19 -10.90 -2.36 8.76
N MET A 20 -11.76 -2.41 7.74
CA MET A 20 -12.95 -3.26 7.76
C MET A 20 -12.57 -4.74 7.85
N PHE A 21 -11.59 -5.21 7.08
CA PHE A 21 -11.05 -6.56 7.19
C PHE A 21 -10.45 -6.84 8.59
N ALA A 22 -9.69 -5.89 9.12
CA ALA A 22 -9.09 -6.02 10.46
C ALA A 22 -10.15 -6.15 11.56
N ARG A 23 -11.24 -5.38 11.49
CA ARG A 23 -12.38 -5.50 12.42
C ARG A 23 -13.06 -6.88 12.36
N LEU A 24 -13.00 -7.56 11.23
CA LEU A 24 -13.51 -8.93 11.07
C LEU A 24 -12.53 -10.00 11.56
N GLY A 25 -11.31 -9.62 11.95
CA GLY A 25 -10.30 -10.53 12.49
C GLY A 25 -9.17 -10.88 11.50
N ALA A 26 -9.04 -10.19 10.38
CA ALA A 26 -7.84 -10.28 9.55
C ALA A 26 -6.65 -9.59 10.25
N HIS A 27 -5.46 -10.14 10.07
CA HIS A 27 -4.23 -9.42 10.39
C HIS A 27 -3.90 -8.47 9.25
N LEU A 28 -3.66 -7.20 9.55
CA LEU A 28 -3.40 -6.16 8.54
C LEU A 28 -2.05 -5.49 8.81
N VAL A 29 -1.27 -5.31 7.75
CA VAL A 29 -0.10 -4.45 7.75
C VAL A 29 -0.11 -3.54 6.52
N GLN A 30 0.30 -2.30 6.70
CA GLN A 30 0.39 -1.31 5.63
C GLN A 30 1.85 -1.13 5.21
N ALA A 31 2.15 -1.30 3.93
CA ALA A 31 3.50 -1.13 3.38
C ALA A 31 4.07 0.27 3.66
N ASP A 32 3.23 1.30 3.59
CA ASP A 32 3.63 2.69 3.88
C ASP A 32 4.01 2.89 5.36
N ALA A 33 3.35 2.17 6.28
CA ALA A 33 3.68 2.21 7.71
C ALA A 33 5.03 1.51 7.99
N ILE A 34 5.27 0.36 7.36
CA ILE A 34 6.57 -0.33 7.42
C ILE A 34 7.68 0.57 6.89
N ALA A 35 7.51 1.15 5.70
CA ALA A 35 8.49 2.06 5.12
C ALA A 35 8.79 3.24 6.05
N HIS A 36 7.76 3.79 6.71
CA HIS A 36 7.93 4.85 7.69
C HIS A 36 8.74 4.42 8.90
N GLN A 37 8.47 3.24 9.44
CA GLN A 37 9.20 2.68 10.58
C GLN A 37 10.68 2.45 10.22
N LEU A 38 10.95 1.83 9.08
CA LEU A 38 12.32 1.56 8.61
C LEU A 38 13.13 2.83 8.32
N MET A 39 12.46 3.98 8.13
CA MET A 39 13.10 5.29 7.97
C MET A 39 13.17 6.09 9.28
N GLN A 40 13.00 5.46 10.47
CA GLN A 40 13.23 6.14 11.75
C GLN A 40 14.71 6.15 12.11
N PRO A 41 15.19 7.16 12.87
CA PRO A 41 16.56 7.21 13.37
C PRO A 41 16.96 5.91 14.09
N GLY A 42 18.12 5.37 13.72
CA GLY A 42 18.63 4.10 14.24
C GLY A 42 18.41 2.90 13.33
N GLU A 43 17.50 2.99 12.35
CA GLU A 43 17.27 1.93 11.36
C GLU A 43 18.32 1.94 10.25
N ALA A 44 18.65 0.76 9.71
CA ALA A 44 19.61 0.62 8.62
C ALA A 44 19.17 1.35 7.34
N VAL A 45 17.89 1.29 7.01
CA VAL A 45 17.31 1.99 5.86
C VAL A 45 17.40 3.51 6.04
N TYR A 46 17.16 4.02 7.25
CA TYR A 46 17.34 5.43 7.56
C TYR A 46 18.78 5.88 7.27
N ALA A 47 19.77 5.15 7.78
CA ALA A 47 21.18 5.49 7.58
C ALA A 47 21.56 5.50 6.09
N GLU A 48 21.04 4.55 5.32
CA GLU A 48 21.29 4.46 3.88
C GLU A 48 20.62 5.60 3.09
N VAL A 49 19.37 5.92 3.41
CA VAL A 49 18.64 7.04 2.79
C VAL A 49 19.33 8.37 3.09
N VAL A 50 19.74 8.60 4.35
CA VAL A 50 20.46 9.84 4.74
C VAL A 50 21.83 9.93 4.06
N ARG A 51 22.57 8.81 3.97
CA ARG A 51 23.84 8.76 3.24
C ARG A 51 23.68 9.13 1.77
N HIS A 52 22.58 8.69 1.14
CA HIS A 52 22.35 8.86 -0.30
C HIS A 52 21.76 10.23 -0.66
N PHE A 53 20.78 10.70 0.11
CA PHE A 53 20.07 11.97 -0.15
C PHE A 53 20.64 13.16 0.63
N GLY A 54 21.55 12.92 1.57
CA GLY A 54 22.18 13.93 2.39
C GLY A 54 21.33 14.38 3.58
N GLY A 55 21.96 15.10 4.54
CA GLY A 55 21.29 15.58 5.76
C GLY A 55 20.22 16.66 5.52
N GLY A 56 20.15 17.24 4.33
CA GLY A 56 19.12 18.22 3.98
C GLY A 56 17.69 17.70 4.04
N ILE A 57 17.50 16.37 4.00
CA ILE A 57 16.20 15.72 4.12
C ILE A 57 15.72 15.57 5.56
N LEU A 58 16.49 15.99 6.55
CA LEU A 58 16.18 15.78 7.96
C LEU A 58 15.46 16.98 8.58
N ASN A 59 14.64 16.68 9.57
CA ASN A 59 14.12 17.65 10.54
C ASN A 59 15.18 17.95 11.62
N PRO A 60 15.02 19.01 12.45
CA PRO A 60 15.92 19.31 13.54
C PRO A 60 16.09 18.19 14.59
N ASP A 61 15.09 17.33 14.73
CA ASP A 61 15.08 16.14 15.62
C ASP A 61 15.71 14.89 14.95
N SER A 62 16.38 15.07 13.83
CA SER A 62 16.98 14.00 13.01
C SER A 62 16.01 13.02 12.38
N THR A 63 14.70 13.19 12.47
CA THR A 63 13.74 12.39 11.71
C THR A 63 13.71 12.79 10.24
N VAL A 64 13.31 11.85 9.34
CA VAL A 64 13.20 12.16 7.92
C VAL A 64 12.01 13.10 7.66
N ASN A 65 12.28 14.26 7.07
CA ASN A 65 11.26 15.15 6.54
C ASN A 65 10.75 14.62 5.19
N ARG A 66 9.54 14.06 5.19
CA ARG A 66 8.95 13.44 3.99
C ARG A 66 8.80 14.39 2.81
N ALA A 67 8.50 15.67 3.07
CA ALA A 67 8.37 16.66 2.01
C ALA A 67 9.72 16.93 1.35
N ARG A 68 10.78 17.14 2.15
CA ARG A 68 12.14 17.34 1.64
C ARG A 68 12.69 16.10 0.94
N LEU A 69 12.43 14.90 1.47
CA LEU A 69 12.80 13.66 0.79
C LEU A 69 12.04 13.51 -0.54
N ALA A 70 10.75 13.80 -0.55
CA ALA A 70 9.97 13.81 -1.78
C ALA A 70 10.50 14.84 -2.78
N GLU A 71 10.86 16.04 -2.35
CA GLU A 71 11.47 17.05 -3.19
C GLU A 71 12.83 16.59 -3.75
N ALA A 72 13.68 15.99 -2.89
CA ALA A 72 14.98 15.45 -3.30
C ALA A 72 14.86 14.30 -4.31
N ALA A 73 13.84 13.44 -4.16
CA ALA A 73 13.61 12.29 -5.05
C ALA A 73 12.78 12.65 -6.30
N PHE A 74 11.81 13.55 -6.19
CA PHE A 74 10.82 13.85 -7.25
C PHE A 74 10.91 15.27 -7.80
N GLY A 75 11.68 16.17 -7.16
CA GLY A 75 11.75 17.60 -7.49
C GLY A 75 12.58 17.94 -8.73
N SER A 76 13.53 17.08 -9.11
CA SER A 76 14.29 17.25 -10.37
C SER A 76 13.43 16.87 -11.58
N SER A 77 13.72 17.47 -12.75
CA SER A 77 13.02 17.17 -14.01
C SER A 77 13.86 16.24 -14.90
N GLY A 78 13.18 15.44 -15.75
CA GLY A 78 13.85 14.63 -16.75
C GLY A 78 14.45 13.32 -16.22
N ALA A 79 15.56 12.87 -16.82
CA ALA A 79 16.22 11.61 -16.53
C ALA A 79 16.71 11.50 -15.07
N ASP A 80 17.17 12.61 -14.48
CA ASP A 80 17.64 12.65 -13.09
C ASP A 80 16.55 12.30 -12.08
N ARG A 81 15.31 12.70 -12.34
CA ARG A 81 14.16 12.34 -11.49
C ARG A 81 13.89 10.85 -11.48
N ALA A 82 13.85 10.22 -12.66
CA ALA A 82 13.60 8.79 -12.76
C ALA A 82 14.69 7.99 -12.03
N SER A 83 15.96 8.43 -12.13
CA SER A 83 17.09 7.85 -11.43
C SER A 83 16.93 7.96 -9.91
N ARG A 84 16.66 9.16 -9.37
CA ARG A 84 16.56 9.37 -7.92
C ARG A 84 15.39 8.63 -7.27
N VAL A 85 14.24 8.55 -7.95
CA VAL A 85 13.11 7.73 -7.51
C VAL A 85 13.48 6.25 -7.49
N ALA A 86 14.16 5.78 -8.55
CA ALA A 86 14.62 4.39 -8.62
C ALA A 86 15.62 4.09 -7.49
N GLU A 87 16.53 5.00 -7.18
CA GLU A 87 17.49 4.88 -6.07
C GLU A 87 16.79 4.77 -4.72
N LEU A 88 15.83 5.67 -4.42
CA LEU A 88 15.04 5.59 -3.19
C LEU A 88 14.30 4.25 -3.08
N ASN A 89 13.68 3.83 -4.17
CA ASN A 89 12.97 2.56 -4.22
C ASN A 89 13.93 1.37 -4.06
N HIS A 90 15.13 1.43 -4.63
CA HIS A 90 16.14 0.38 -4.50
C HIS A 90 16.61 0.21 -3.04
N ILE A 91 16.68 1.31 -2.28
CA ILE A 91 17.02 1.27 -0.85
C ILE A 91 15.85 0.74 -0.01
N VAL A 92 14.64 1.28 -0.22
CA VAL A 92 13.51 1.08 0.68
C VAL A 92 12.74 -0.22 0.38
N HIS A 93 12.47 -0.54 -0.89
CA HIS A 93 11.59 -1.65 -1.25
C HIS A 93 12.08 -3.02 -0.75
N PRO A 94 13.38 -3.40 -0.87
CA PRO A 94 13.82 -4.71 -0.40
C PRO A 94 13.63 -4.90 1.10
N ALA A 95 13.85 -3.83 1.88
CA ALA A 95 13.66 -3.86 3.32
C ALA A 95 12.19 -3.96 3.72
N VAL A 96 11.32 -3.20 3.04
CA VAL A 96 9.85 -3.28 3.24
C VAL A 96 9.35 -4.69 2.92
N ILE A 97 9.81 -5.28 1.80
CA ILE A 97 9.44 -6.64 1.40
C ILE A 97 9.86 -7.65 2.46
N ARG A 98 11.10 -7.60 2.97
CA ARG A 98 11.56 -8.47 4.06
C ARG A 98 10.70 -8.34 5.30
N SER A 99 10.47 -7.12 5.77
CA SER A 99 9.62 -6.90 6.95
C SER A 99 8.20 -7.44 6.76
N GLN A 100 7.65 -7.35 5.55
CA GLN A 100 6.34 -7.94 5.25
C GLN A 100 6.37 -9.47 5.30
N GLU A 101 7.40 -10.11 4.75
CA GLU A 101 7.53 -11.58 4.79
C GLU A 101 7.71 -12.07 6.23
N GLU A 102 8.60 -11.45 7.00
CA GLU A 102 8.83 -11.75 8.42
C GLU A 102 7.54 -11.60 9.24
N TRP A 103 6.79 -10.52 8.99
CA TRP A 103 5.50 -10.29 9.64
C TRP A 103 4.47 -11.37 9.25
N MET A 104 4.35 -11.73 7.98
CA MET A 104 3.43 -12.79 7.52
C MET A 104 3.82 -14.14 8.13
N GLU A 105 5.11 -14.48 8.19
CA GLU A 105 5.58 -15.71 8.82
C GLU A 105 5.24 -15.75 10.31
N ASP A 106 5.39 -14.63 11.01
CA ASP A 106 5.05 -14.52 12.43
C ASP A 106 3.53 -14.71 12.66
N VAL A 107 2.69 -14.10 11.84
CA VAL A 107 1.24 -14.34 11.86
C VAL A 107 0.94 -15.83 11.65
N GLY A 108 1.57 -16.46 10.65
CA GLY A 108 1.35 -17.86 10.34
C GLY A 108 1.83 -18.82 11.42
N ARG A 109 2.88 -18.45 12.17
CA ARG A 109 3.33 -19.22 13.35
C ARG A 109 2.32 -19.19 14.49
N ARG A 110 1.65 -18.04 14.68
CA ARG A 110 0.65 -17.85 15.75
C ARG A 110 -0.71 -18.44 15.41
N ASP A 111 -1.16 -18.30 14.15
CA ASP A 111 -2.43 -18.83 13.66
C ASP A 111 -2.29 -19.33 12.22
N ARG A 112 -2.26 -20.64 12.03
CA ARG A 112 -2.19 -21.28 10.72
C ARG A 112 -3.44 -21.08 9.87
N SER A 113 -4.55 -20.68 10.47
CA SER A 113 -5.81 -20.37 9.81
C SER A 113 -6.03 -18.86 9.62
N ALA A 114 -5.01 -18.04 9.91
CA ALA A 114 -5.09 -16.60 9.76
C ALA A 114 -5.26 -16.15 8.31
N VAL A 115 -5.91 -15.01 8.12
CA VAL A 115 -5.88 -14.22 6.90
C VAL A 115 -4.95 -13.03 7.16
N ALA A 116 -3.78 -13.03 6.50
CA ALA A 116 -2.77 -11.98 6.62
C ALA A 116 -2.84 -11.06 5.39
N ILE A 117 -3.19 -9.80 5.62
CA ILE A 117 -3.40 -8.80 4.56
C ILE A 117 -2.24 -7.78 4.57
N VAL A 118 -1.60 -7.63 3.42
CA VAL A 118 -0.64 -6.56 3.15
C VAL A 118 -1.30 -5.52 2.26
N GLU A 119 -1.53 -4.33 2.82
CA GLU A 119 -2.00 -3.18 2.05
C GLU A 119 -0.81 -2.47 1.38
N ALA A 120 -0.83 -2.38 0.05
CA ALA A 120 0.13 -1.59 -0.70
C ALA A 120 -0.48 -1.06 -2.00
N ALA A 121 -0.09 0.14 -2.41
CA ALA A 121 -0.66 0.81 -3.59
C ALA A 121 -0.16 0.23 -4.91
N LEU A 122 1.07 -0.33 -4.94
CA LEU A 122 1.80 -0.66 -6.16
C LEU A 122 2.16 -2.15 -6.27
N ILE A 123 1.31 -3.06 -5.75
CA ILE A 123 1.57 -4.51 -5.76
C ILE A 123 1.78 -5.03 -7.19
N LEU A 124 0.94 -4.59 -8.12
CA LEU A 124 1.00 -5.04 -9.50
C LEU A 124 2.13 -4.38 -10.28
N GLU A 125 2.28 -3.07 -10.11
CA GLU A 125 3.34 -2.27 -10.73
C GLU A 125 4.75 -2.75 -10.33
N ALA A 126 4.89 -3.23 -9.10
CA ALA A 126 6.13 -3.81 -8.58
C ALA A 126 6.32 -5.30 -8.96
N GLY A 127 5.39 -5.90 -9.72
CA GLY A 127 5.45 -7.32 -10.06
C GLY A 127 5.27 -8.26 -8.85
N ALA A 128 4.76 -7.76 -7.73
CA ALA A 128 4.71 -8.46 -6.45
C ALA A 128 3.47 -9.37 -6.28
N ARG A 129 2.62 -9.53 -7.31
CA ARG A 129 1.39 -10.35 -7.26
C ARG A 129 1.66 -11.78 -6.77
N LYS A 130 2.76 -12.38 -7.21
CA LYS A 130 3.11 -13.78 -6.90
C LYS A 130 3.44 -14.05 -5.43
N ARG A 131 3.63 -13.00 -4.63
CA ARG A 131 3.87 -13.11 -3.17
C ARG A 131 2.61 -13.42 -2.38
N PHE A 132 1.45 -13.27 -3.00
CA PHE A 132 0.15 -13.41 -2.36
C PHE A 132 -0.66 -14.55 -2.97
N ASP A 133 -1.35 -15.30 -2.12
CA ASP A 133 -2.28 -16.36 -2.54
C ASP A 133 -3.51 -15.74 -3.21
N ARG A 134 -3.99 -14.61 -2.68
CA ARG A 134 -5.12 -13.85 -3.22
C ARG A 134 -4.81 -12.35 -3.30
N LEU A 135 -5.42 -11.71 -4.30
CA LEU A 135 -5.34 -10.26 -4.51
C LEU A 135 -6.75 -9.65 -4.45
N VAL A 136 -6.92 -8.71 -3.54
CA VAL A 136 -8.12 -7.87 -3.44
C VAL A 136 -7.80 -6.50 -4.01
N VAL A 137 -8.59 -6.05 -4.97
CA VAL A 137 -8.47 -4.72 -5.59
C VAL A 137 -9.64 -3.85 -5.17
N VAL A 138 -9.33 -2.68 -4.62
CA VAL A 138 -10.33 -1.67 -4.27
C VAL A 138 -10.43 -0.64 -5.39
N THR A 139 -11.65 -0.42 -5.87
CA THR A 139 -11.97 0.57 -6.90
C THR A 139 -12.91 1.64 -6.37
N CYS A 140 -12.98 2.76 -7.05
CA CYS A 140 -14.05 3.75 -6.90
C CYS A 140 -14.10 4.66 -8.14
N ARG A 141 -15.17 5.45 -8.27
CA ARG A 141 -15.32 6.40 -9.37
C ARG A 141 -14.22 7.47 -9.35
N PRO A 142 -13.71 7.90 -10.52
CA PRO A 142 -12.63 8.90 -10.62
C PRO A 142 -12.92 10.20 -9.86
N GLU A 143 -14.15 10.71 -9.94
CA GLU A 143 -14.55 11.96 -9.29
C GLU A 143 -14.47 11.85 -7.77
N GLN A 144 -14.79 10.69 -7.21
CA GLN A 144 -14.69 10.45 -5.76
C GLN A 144 -13.24 10.46 -5.28
N ARG A 145 -12.28 10.04 -6.12
CA ARG A 145 -10.84 10.09 -5.79
C ARG A 145 -10.40 11.53 -5.60
N ILE A 146 -10.83 12.43 -6.49
CA ILE A 146 -10.53 13.86 -6.43
C ILE A 146 -11.11 14.45 -5.14
N GLN A 147 -12.40 14.20 -4.88
CA GLN A 147 -13.08 14.71 -3.68
C GLN A 147 -12.43 14.19 -2.38
N ARG A 148 -12.10 12.88 -2.32
CA ARG A 148 -11.44 12.25 -1.17
C ARG A 148 -10.04 12.80 -0.97
N TRP A 149 -9.30 13.03 -2.06
CA TRP A 149 -7.97 13.63 -2.02
C TRP A 149 -8.02 15.07 -1.52
N ALA A 150 -8.91 15.90 -2.08
CA ALA A 150 -9.11 17.29 -1.67
C ALA A 150 -9.42 17.41 -0.18
N ARG A 151 -10.39 16.60 0.31
CA ARG A 151 -10.77 16.58 1.74
C ARG A 151 -9.62 16.15 2.65
N ARG A 152 -8.89 15.11 2.27
CA ARG A 152 -7.77 14.57 3.07
C ARG A 152 -6.64 15.55 3.22
N LEU A 153 -6.28 16.26 2.14
CA LEU A 153 -5.14 17.19 2.13
C LEU A 153 -5.54 18.64 2.36
N LYS A 154 -6.85 18.92 2.45
CA LYS A 154 -7.41 20.27 2.61
C LYS A 154 -6.93 21.24 1.51
N VAL A 155 -6.94 20.78 0.28
CA VAL A 155 -6.63 21.52 -0.94
C VAL A 155 -7.88 21.76 -1.76
N ASP A 156 -7.83 22.73 -2.68
CA ASP A 156 -8.91 22.97 -3.65
C ASP A 156 -9.06 21.81 -4.65
N GLU A 157 -10.20 21.77 -5.34
CA GLU A 157 -10.51 20.68 -6.27
C GLU A 157 -9.59 20.66 -7.50
N GLU A 158 -9.14 21.82 -7.98
CA GLU A 158 -8.26 21.92 -9.15
C GLU A 158 -6.90 21.31 -8.85
N THR A 159 -6.30 21.68 -7.71
CA THR A 159 -5.07 21.08 -7.19
C THR A 159 -5.22 19.58 -6.99
N ALA A 160 -6.34 19.14 -6.39
CA ALA A 160 -6.62 17.73 -6.18
C ALA A 160 -6.75 16.96 -7.50
N ARG A 161 -7.44 17.54 -8.50
CA ARG A 161 -7.64 16.96 -9.83
C ARG A 161 -6.30 16.76 -10.55
N SER A 162 -5.49 17.79 -10.58
CA SER A 162 -4.15 17.73 -11.19
C SER A 162 -3.31 16.62 -10.57
N GLU A 163 -3.23 16.56 -9.25
CA GLU A 163 -2.40 15.60 -8.52
C GLU A 163 -2.92 14.15 -8.63
N VAL A 164 -4.24 13.95 -8.53
CA VAL A 164 -4.85 12.63 -8.70
C VAL A 164 -4.66 12.12 -10.12
N THR A 165 -4.89 12.97 -11.15
CA THR A 165 -4.69 12.61 -12.56
C THR A 165 -3.23 12.22 -12.82
N ARG A 166 -2.28 13.00 -12.34
CA ARG A 166 -0.85 12.73 -12.46
C ARG A 166 -0.48 11.37 -11.85
N ARG A 167 -1.00 11.07 -10.66
CA ARG A 167 -0.72 9.79 -9.98
C ARG A 167 -1.43 8.61 -10.61
N MET A 168 -2.65 8.80 -11.13
CA MET A 168 -3.34 7.77 -11.90
C MET A 168 -2.57 7.40 -13.17
N ALA A 169 -2.04 8.40 -13.87
CA ALA A 169 -1.22 8.18 -15.07
C ALA A 169 0.09 7.42 -14.81
N ALA A 170 0.60 7.45 -13.57
CA ALA A 170 1.79 6.73 -13.15
C ALA A 170 1.50 5.31 -12.60
N GLN A 171 0.23 4.92 -12.50
CA GLN A 171 -0.20 3.61 -12.04
C GLN A 171 -0.80 2.80 -13.19
N LEU A 172 -0.87 1.49 -13.03
CA LEU A 172 -1.65 0.65 -13.95
C LEU A 172 -3.11 1.10 -13.96
N PRO A 173 -3.78 1.09 -15.12
CA PRO A 173 -5.21 1.34 -15.23
C PRO A 173 -6.03 0.42 -14.30
N ASP A 174 -7.14 0.92 -13.76
CA ASP A 174 -7.99 0.13 -12.87
C ASP A 174 -8.51 -1.15 -13.55
N GLU A 175 -8.77 -1.11 -14.84
CA GLU A 175 -9.18 -2.29 -15.63
C GLU A 175 -8.12 -3.40 -15.60
N GLU A 176 -6.84 -3.04 -15.70
CA GLU A 176 -5.75 -4.00 -15.61
C GLU A 176 -5.61 -4.56 -14.20
N LYS A 177 -5.81 -3.71 -13.18
CA LYS A 177 -5.80 -4.14 -11.79
C LYS A 177 -6.95 -5.10 -11.49
N THR A 178 -8.16 -4.80 -11.97
CA THR A 178 -9.34 -5.67 -11.76
C THR A 178 -9.22 -7.00 -12.49
N LYS A 179 -8.63 -7.03 -13.68
CA LYS A 179 -8.34 -8.29 -14.39
C LYS A 179 -7.38 -9.20 -13.64
N ALA A 180 -6.43 -8.62 -12.90
CA ALA A 180 -5.44 -9.36 -12.11
C ALA A 180 -5.93 -9.76 -10.71
N ALA A 181 -7.10 -9.27 -10.29
CA ALA A 181 -7.67 -9.49 -8.97
C ALA A 181 -8.37 -10.84 -8.87
N ASP A 182 -8.29 -11.48 -7.69
CA ASP A 182 -9.19 -12.58 -7.33
C ASP A 182 -10.53 -12.04 -6.80
N TYR A 183 -10.49 -10.87 -6.16
CA TYR A 183 -11.66 -10.17 -5.63
C TYR A 183 -11.58 -8.67 -5.89
N VAL A 184 -12.72 -8.07 -6.21
CA VAL A 184 -12.85 -6.62 -6.41
C VAL A 184 -13.85 -6.08 -5.40
N ILE A 185 -13.50 -4.97 -4.75
CA ILE A 185 -14.39 -4.21 -3.87
C ILE A 185 -14.64 -2.86 -4.53
N ASP A 186 -15.89 -2.62 -4.93
CA ASP A 186 -16.31 -1.31 -5.41
C ASP A 186 -16.68 -0.42 -4.22
N ASN A 187 -15.83 0.54 -3.93
CA ASN A 187 -16.01 1.54 -2.88
C ASN A 187 -16.60 2.85 -3.44
N SER A 188 -17.46 2.74 -4.46
CA SER A 188 -18.20 3.89 -5.04
C SER A 188 -19.51 4.18 -4.35
N GLY A 189 -20.07 3.21 -3.64
CA GLY A 189 -21.33 3.31 -2.91
C GLY A 189 -21.16 3.85 -1.50
N SER A 190 -22.12 3.53 -0.64
CA SER A 190 -22.09 3.83 0.78
C SER A 190 -21.04 2.97 1.52
N LEU A 191 -20.70 3.36 2.73
CA LEU A 191 -19.81 2.54 3.59
C LEU A 191 -20.45 1.20 3.94
N ASP A 192 -21.77 1.14 4.11
CA ASP A 192 -22.49 -0.10 4.40
C ASP A 192 -22.44 -1.09 3.24
N GLU A 193 -22.57 -0.61 2.00
CA GLU A 193 -22.42 -1.43 0.79
C GLU A 193 -20.99 -1.95 0.65
N THR A 194 -20.01 -1.11 0.95
CA THR A 194 -18.59 -1.52 0.96
C THR A 194 -18.34 -2.57 2.05
N GLU A 195 -18.86 -2.36 3.26
CA GLU A 195 -18.73 -3.30 4.38
C GLU A 195 -19.40 -4.65 4.08
N ALA A 196 -20.55 -4.66 3.42
CA ALA A 196 -21.22 -5.90 2.98
C ALA A 196 -20.32 -6.71 2.02
N GLN A 197 -19.67 -6.06 1.04
CA GLN A 197 -18.71 -6.70 0.14
C GLN A 197 -17.51 -7.26 0.91
N VAL A 198 -16.96 -6.47 1.84
CA VAL A 198 -15.82 -6.88 2.70
C VAL A 198 -16.18 -8.10 3.52
N LYS A 199 -17.35 -8.14 4.17
CA LYS A 199 -17.84 -9.29 4.94
C LYS A 199 -17.96 -10.56 4.09
N GLN A 200 -18.52 -10.43 2.89
CA GLN A 200 -18.65 -11.54 1.96
C GLN A 200 -17.27 -12.10 1.55
N ILE A 201 -16.36 -11.24 1.12
CA ILE A 201 -15.01 -11.63 0.68
C ILE A 201 -14.22 -12.22 1.86
N TYR A 202 -14.30 -11.60 3.05
CA TYR A 202 -13.62 -12.14 4.23
C TYR A 202 -14.09 -13.55 4.57
N GLY A 203 -15.39 -13.83 4.46
CA GLY A 203 -15.94 -15.18 4.67
C GLY A 203 -15.36 -16.21 3.69
N LEU A 204 -15.10 -15.83 2.43
CA LEU A 204 -14.44 -16.69 1.45
C LEU A 204 -12.96 -16.90 1.79
N LEU A 205 -12.23 -15.84 2.08
CA LEU A 205 -10.81 -15.89 2.45
C LEU A 205 -10.59 -16.73 3.72
N LYS A 206 -11.48 -16.62 4.71
CA LYS A 206 -11.38 -17.39 5.96
C LYS A 206 -11.62 -18.89 5.74
N LYS A 207 -12.57 -19.27 4.85
CA LYS A 207 -12.77 -20.65 4.45
C LYS A 207 -11.53 -21.22 3.74
N GLU A 208 -10.93 -20.45 2.81
CA GLU A 208 -9.71 -20.87 2.14
C GLU A 208 -8.53 -21.01 3.11
N ALA A 209 -8.37 -20.08 4.04
CA ALA A 209 -7.31 -20.13 5.05
C ALA A 209 -7.44 -21.39 5.94
N GLY A 210 -8.66 -21.78 6.29
CA GLY A 210 -8.94 -22.99 7.06
C GLY A 210 -8.77 -24.29 6.26
N ALA A 211 -8.84 -24.25 4.94
CA ALA A 211 -8.67 -25.41 4.07
C ALA A 211 -7.20 -25.71 3.70
N ILE A 212 -6.25 -24.81 4.06
CA ILE A 212 -4.81 -25.05 3.81
C ILE A 212 -4.33 -26.19 4.70
N PRO A 213 -3.81 -27.30 4.13
CA PRO A 213 -3.31 -28.43 4.92
C PRO A 213 -2.25 -28.00 5.93
N THR A 214 -2.26 -28.63 7.10
CA THR A 214 -1.33 -28.34 8.21
C THR A 214 0.09 -28.89 7.99
N ASP A 215 0.29 -29.66 6.90
CA ASP A 215 1.56 -30.33 6.56
C ASP A 215 2.27 -29.57 5.41
N ARG A 216 2.92 -28.47 5.73
CA ARG A 216 4.02 -27.89 4.94
C ARG A 216 5.00 -27.21 5.85
#